data_be1001d4f2cf83c49a2ad15c709c4923
#
_entry.id   be1001d4f2cf83c49a2ad15c709c4923
#
_cell.length_a   1.000
_cell.length_b   1.000
_cell.length_c   1.000
_cell.angle_alpha   90.00
_cell.angle_beta   90.00
_cell.angle_gamma   90.00
#
_symmetry.space_group_name_H-M   'P 1'
#
loop_
_entity.id
_entity.type
_entity.pdbx_description
1 polymer ?
#
loop_
_entity_poly.entity_id
_entity_poly.type
_entity_poly.pdbx_seq_one_letter_code
_entity_poly.pdbx_strand_id
1 'polypeptide(L)'
;MIPWLRRRLLEAASWSGKPSTKWAPDTVHDFMHAKITVADDVSFVGSFNLSHSGELNAENVLELRDAAVADRLAAFVDEIRALYPAVTL
;
A
#
# COMPACT_ATOMS: atom_id res chain seq x y z
N MET A 1 -14.23 -1.03 -0.01
CA MET A 1 -14.01 -2.44 0.40
C MET A 1 -15.21 -2.96 1.16
N ILE A 2 -15.61 -4.17 0.89
CA ILE A 2 -16.73 -4.83 1.57
C ILE A 2 -16.40 -4.98 3.07
N PRO A 3 -17.30 -4.58 4.00
CA PRO A 3 -16.97 -4.57 5.44
C PRO A 3 -16.50 -5.91 6.03
N TRP A 4 -17.13 -7.02 5.63
CA TRP A 4 -16.72 -8.33 6.16
C TRP A 4 -15.34 -8.76 5.66
N LEU A 5 -14.98 -8.38 4.42
CA LEU A 5 -13.65 -8.65 3.87
C LEU A 5 -12.59 -7.82 4.57
N ARG A 6 -12.88 -6.55 4.83
CA ARG A 6 -11.99 -5.68 5.59
C ARG A 6 -11.66 -6.28 6.95
N ARG A 7 -12.68 -6.74 7.67
CA ARG A 7 -12.49 -7.38 8.97
C ARG A 7 -11.58 -8.60 8.87
N ARG A 8 -11.82 -9.47 7.89
CA ARG A 8 -11.00 -10.66 7.67
C ARG A 8 -9.55 -10.32 7.38
N LEU A 9 -9.31 -9.30 6.56
CA LEU A 9 -7.96 -8.85 6.25
C LEU A 9 -7.25 -8.30 7.50
N LEU A 10 -7.96 -7.52 8.31
CA LEU A 10 -7.39 -6.98 9.54
C LEU A 10 -7.05 -8.07 10.56
N GLU A 11 -7.82 -9.13 10.60
CA GLU A 11 -7.57 -10.28 11.49
C GLU A 11 -6.42 -11.16 10.99
N ALA A 12 -6.26 -11.29 9.67
CA ALA A 12 -5.31 -12.22 9.06
C ALA A 12 -3.89 -11.67 8.91
N ALA A 13 -3.70 -10.36 9.01
CA ALA A 13 -2.41 -9.71 8.75
C ALA A 13 -2.13 -8.61 9.77
N SER A 14 -0.87 -8.19 9.82
CA SER A 14 -0.49 -7.00 10.60
C SER A 14 -0.57 -5.77 9.70
N TRP A 15 -1.08 -4.69 10.24
CA TRP A 15 -1.34 -3.45 9.53
C TRP A 15 -0.70 -2.26 10.22
N SER A 16 -0.20 -1.32 9.42
CA SER A 16 0.22 -0.01 9.91
C SER A 16 -0.48 1.07 9.10
N GLY A 17 -0.75 2.19 9.71
CA GLY A 17 -1.46 3.26 9.05
C GLY A 17 -0.83 4.62 9.31
N LYS A 18 -0.76 5.43 8.27
CA LYS A 18 -0.37 6.82 8.36
C LYS A 18 -1.63 7.66 8.53
N PRO A 19 -1.72 8.51 9.58
CA PRO A 19 -2.85 9.41 9.72
C PRO A 19 -2.95 10.34 8.51
N SER A 20 -4.16 10.50 7.99
CA SER A 20 -4.41 11.41 6.87
C SER A 20 -4.38 12.86 7.35
N THR A 21 -3.73 13.73 6.57
CA THR A 21 -3.74 15.16 6.82
C THR A 21 -4.86 15.79 6.00
N LYS A 22 -5.71 16.55 6.67
CA LYS A 22 -6.79 17.25 5.97
C LYS A 22 -6.19 18.32 5.05
N TRP A 23 -6.62 18.35 3.79
CA TRP A 23 -6.14 19.35 2.85
C TRP A 23 -6.51 20.78 3.29
N ALA A 24 -5.54 21.70 3.18
CA ALA A 24 -5.75 23.12 3.38
C ALA A 24 -4.79 23.89 2.45
N PRO A 25 -5.20 25.08 1.92
CA PRO A 25 -4.40 25.79 0.92
C PRO A 25 -2.98 26.17 1.36
N ASP A 26 -2.80 26.45 2.63
CA ASP A 26 -1.51 26.93 3.15
C ASP A 26 -0.72 25.87 3.89
N THR A 27 -1.09 24.59 3.76
CA THR A 27 -0.41 23.49 4.42
C THR A 27 0.17 22.51 3.43
N VAL A 28 1.26 21.84 3.83
CA VAL A 28 1.81 20.73 3.06
C VAL A 28 0.85 19.56 3.19
N HIS A 29 0.39 19.06 2.05
CA HIS A 29 -0.45 17.87 2.00
C HIS A 29 0.43 16.64 1.89
N ASP A 30 0.62 15.96 3.00
CA ASP A 30 1.46 14.77 3.09
C ASP A 30 0.60 13.52 3.27
N PHE A 31 0.56 12.67 2.24
CA PHE A 31 -0.20 11.43 2.27
C PHE A 31 0.56 10.29 1.60
N MET A 32 0.23 9.06 1.99
CA MET A 32 0.82 7.87 1.39
C MET A 32 0.13 7.56 0.06
N HIS A 33 0.90 7.53 -1.03
CA HIS A 33 0.39 7.27 -2.37
C HIS A 33 1.10 6.12 -3.08
N ALA A 34 2.03 5.45 -2.42
CA ALA A 34 2.75 4.32 -3.00
C ALA A 34 1.84 3.11 -3.17
N LYS A 35 1.96 2.43 -4.32
CA LYS A 35 1.20 1.22 -4.65
C LYS A 35 2.19 0.13 -5.02
N ILE A 36 2.57 -0.65 -4.03
CA ILE A 36 3.57 -1.71 -4.15
C ILE A 36 2.99 -2.99 -3.57
N THR A 37 3.03 -4.05 -4.33
CA THR A 37 2.68 -5.39 -3.86
C THR A 37 3.86 -6.32 -4.12
N VAL A 38 4.30 -7.02 -3.09
CA VAL A 38 5.37 -8.02 -3.21
C VAL A 38 4.82 -9.38 -2.81
N ALA A 39 4.97 -10.34 -3.70
CA ALA A 39 4.54 -11.72 -3.48
C ALA A 39 5.68 -12.65 -3.90
N ASP A 40 6.40 -13.18 -2.92
CA ASP A 40 7.60 -14.00 -3.13
C ASP A 40 8.64 -13.25 -3.99
N ASP A 41 8.92 -13.73 -5.21
CA ASP A 41 9.91 -13.14 -6.10
C ASP A 41 9.31 -12.18 -7.12
N VAL A 42 8.02 -11.88 -7.01
CA VAL A 42 7.31 -11.04 -7.97
C VAL A 42 6.85 -9.76 -7.27
N SER A 43 7.05 -8.64 -7.93
CA SER A 43 6.62 -7.34 -7.44
C SER A 43 5.73 -6.65 -8.46
N PHE A 44 4.74 -5.91 -7.97
CA PHE A 44 3.86 -5.09 -8.77
C PHE A 44 4.00 -3.65 -8.30
N VAL A 45 4.36 -2.76 -9.20
CA VAL A 45 4.58 -1.34 -8.91
C VAL A 45 3.88 -0.50 -9.95
N GLY A 46 3.17 0.51 -9.53
CA GLY A 46 2.49 1.38 -10.47
C GLY A 46 1.45 2.29 -9.85
N SER A 47 0.56 2.80 -10.68
CA SER A 47 -0.51 3.69 -10.25
C SER A 47 -1.81 2.98 -9.87
N PHE A 48 -1.90 1.66 -10.14
CA PHE A 48 -3.12 0.90 -9.89
C PHE A 48 -3.32 0.61 -8.40
N ASN A 49 -4.46 1.04 -7.86
CA ASN A 49 -4.89 0.68 -6.53
C ASN A 49 -5.64 -0.65 -6.56
N LEU A 50 -5.44 -1.49 -5.54
CA LEU A 50 -6.20 -2.72 -5.36
C LEU A 50 -7.59 -2.38 -4.79
N SER A 51 -8.31 -1.49 -5.49
CA SER A 51 -9.63 -1.02 -5.09
C SER A 51 -10.54 -0.99 -6.31
N HIS A 52 -11.85 -0.94 -6.06
CA HIS A 52 -12.83 -0.92 -7.13
C HIS A 52 -12.65 0.28 -8.07
N SER A 53 -12.31 1.44 -7.54
CA SER A 53 -12.14 2.65 -8.36
C SER A 53 -10.94 2.56 -9.31
N GLY A 54 -9.91 1.80 -8.95
CA GLY A 54 -8.76 1.59 -9.81
C GLY A 54 -9.10 0.86 -11.11
N GLU A 55 -10.12 0.02 -11.10
CA GLU A 55 -10.55 -0.74 -12.28
C GLU A 55 -11.18 0.16 -13.36
N LEU A 56 -11.68 1.32 -12.97
CA LEU A 56 -12.38 2.23 -13.86
C LEU A 56 -11.49 3.29 -14.47
N ASN A 57 -10.23 3.38 -14.03
CA ASN A 57 -9.28 4.38 -14.47
C ASN A 57 -8.21 3.77 -15.38
N ALA A 58 -7.60 4.62 -16.23
CA ALA A 58 -6.43 4.21 -16.98
C ALA A 58 -5.23 4.18 -16.03
N GLU A 59 -4.71 2.99 -15.77
CA GLU A 59 -3.66 2.77 -14.80
C GLU A 59 -2.46 2.05 -15.41
N ASN A 60 -1.29 2.26 -14.80
CA ASN A 60 -0.05 1.57 -15.17
C ASN A 60 0.39 0.64 -14.05
N VAL A 61 0.73 -0.59 -14.40
CA VAL A 61 1.31 -1.56 -13.48
C VAL A 61 2.51 -2.24 -14.13
N LEU A 62 3.62 -2.28 -13.42
CA LEU A 62 4.79 -3.05 -13.81
C LEU A 62 4.86 -4.32 -12.97
N GLU A 63 4.95 -5.46 -13.64
CA GLU A 63 5.23 -6.73 -13.00
C GLU A 63 6.73 -7.01 -13.14
N LEU A 64 7.40 -7.18 -12.01
CA LEU A 64 8.84 -7.40 -11.95
C LEU A 64 9.09 -8.79 -11.35
N ARG A 65 9.65 -9.69 -12.17
CA ARG A 65 9.98 -11.06 -11.74
C ARG A 65 11.47 -11.15 -11.45
N ASP A 66 11.86 -10.71 -10.26
CA ASP A 66 13.25 -10.66 -9.84
C ASP A 66 13.32 -10.73 -8.31
N ALA A 67 13.96 -11.76 -7.79
CA ALA A 67 14.05 -11.99 -6.35
C ALA A 67 14.78 -10.86 -5.62
N ALA A 68 15.86 -10.33 -6.18
CA ALA A 68 16.61 -9.24 -5.56
C ALA A 68 15.80 -7.96 -5.48
N VAL A 69 15.06 -7.65 -6.54
CA VAL A 69 14.15 -6.49 -6.56
C VAL A 69 13.02 -6.69 -5.55
N ALA A 70 12.42 -7.88 -5.50
CA ALA A 70 11.36 -8.19 -4.56
C ALA A 70 11.85 -8.03 -3.11
N ASP A 71 13.03 -8.54 -2.79
CA ASP A 71 13.61 -8.40 -1.46
C ASP A 71 13.85 -6.94 -1.09
N ARG A 72 14.35 -6.14 -2.03
CA ARG A 72 14.60 -4.72 -1.78
C ARG A 72 13.30 -3.94 -1.60
N LEU A 73 12.28 -4.24 -2.38
CA LEU A 73 10.97 -3.60 -2.23
C LEU A 73 10.28 -4.01 -0.92
N ALA A 74 10.39 -5.27 -0.53
CA ALA A 74 9.88 -5.73 0.76
C ALA A 74 10.57 -5.00 1.91
N ALA A 75 11.87 -4.83 1.85
CA ALA A 75 12.62 -4.06 2.84
C ALA A 75 12.16 -2.60 2.90
N PHE A 76 11.90 -1.99 1.75
CA PHE A 76 11.37 -0.62 1.68
C PHE A 76 10.00 -0.52 2.35
N VAL A 77 9.11 -1.47 2.08
CA VAL A 77 7.79 -1.52 2.73
C VAL A 77 7.94 -1.63 4.25
N ASP A 78 8.84 -2.48 4.72
CA ASP A 78 9.09 -2.63 6.16
C ASP A 78 9.66 -1.36 6.79
N GLU A 79 10.56 -0.65 6.09
CA GLU A 79 11.09 0.64 6.54
C GLU A 79 9.97 1.68 6.71
N ILE A 80 9.06 1.75 5.75
CA ILE A 80 7.92 2.67 5.82
C ILE A 80 6.97 2.28 6.95
N ARG A 81 6.67 1.00 7.09
CA ARG A 81 5.77 0.51 8.15
C ARG A 81 6.31 0.82 9.54
N ALA A 82 7.62 0.80 9.71
CA ALA A 82 8.25 1.10 10.99
C ALA A 82 8.06 2.55 11.43
N LEU A 83 7.73 3.46 10.50
CA LEU A 83 7.49 4.87 10.79
C LEU A 83 6.07 5.14 11.30
N TYR A 84 5.16 4.20 11.17
CA TYR A 84 3.75 4.42 11.46
C TYR A 84 3.21 3.40 12.46
N PRO A 85 2.21 3.79 13.27
CA PRO A 85 1.70 2.90 14.31
C PRO A 85 0.95 1.71 13.72
N ALA A 86 1.00 0.60 14.44
CA ALA A 86 0.22 -0.58 14.09
C ALA A 86 -1.28 -0.27 14.21
N VAL A 87 -2.05 -0.82 13.28
CA VAL A 87 -3.51 -0.73 13.32
C VAL A 87 -4.02 -1.89 14.19
N THR A 88 -4.81 -1.55 15.20
CA THR A 88 -5.44 -2.53 16.08
C THR A 88 -6.95 -2.59 15.83
N LEU A 89 -7.52 -3.75 16.06
CA LEU A 89 -8.96 -3.96 15.98
C LEU A 89 -9.67 -3.56 17.27
#